data_460293a94d17dc1a2847eed576f6b81f
#
_entry.id   460293a94d17dc1a2847eed576f6b81f
#
_cell.length_a   1.000
_cell.length_b   1.000
_cell.length_c   1.000
_cell.angle_alpha   90.00
_cell.angle_beta   90.00
_cell.angle_gamma   90.00
#
_symmetry.space_group_name_H-M   'P 1'
#
loop_
_entity.id
_entity.type
_entity.pdbx_description
1 polymer ?
#
loop_
_entity_poly.entity_id
_entity_poly.type
_entity_poly.pdbx_seq_one_letter_code
_entity_poly.pdbx_strand_id
1 'polypeptide(L)'
;MPEHSARGKTRRRFLTASGAAGALALAGCIETGSDDDGSDDGGTTDDTGEDVESIDFVLNPAEETLDIEVQYSPLIRSLEDEFDVEIEPTVAETYNATVEELARAGEGDKMLADTSPVAVLELGDDVSVCGMRIQFGAAQYFSTLVTRADSEYESVDDLAGETVVGGSLGSISGGIAALWMLQENGLDLGNAVDGGSAEDFEWIGDQAHDIAVGQLLEDESIAAAGAGGFATIPNIPADEIEENFPEVAEISAEFAGAGSESTDLRLLDASPPLPRAPIVANAEWDDDLRQEIDEFLVNADEDVLGHDAHQLAEDLALDIDDEVLDAYEEDDDFDIGDWDVDEDDWQEFDDHLLWFTGIEEADSSAYDPIADFASDLGIDYDDL
;
A
#
# COMPACT_ATOMS: atom_id res chain seq x y z
N MET A 1 13.34 -18.22 30.04
CA MET A 1 12.48 -17.46 29.15
C MET A 1 13.22 -16.18 28.81
N PRO A 2 13.78 -16.02 27.61
CA PRO A 2 14.30 -14.74 27.17
C PRO A 2 13.13 -13.93 26.61
N GLU A 3 12.95 -12.73 27.15
CA GLU A 3 12.08 -11.71 26.61
C GLU A 3 12.73 -11.21 25.31
N HIS A 4 12.13 -11.55 24.19
CA HIS A 4 12.42 -10.89 22.93
C HIS A 4 11.73 -9.52 22.98
N SER A 5 12.52 -8.49 23.24
CA SER A 5 12.13 -7.11 23.02
C SER A 5 12.20 -6.85 21.52
N ALA A 6 11.07 -6.99 20.85
CA ALA A 6 10.89 -6.44 19.52
C ALA A 6 10.89 -4.90 19.64
N ARG A 7 12.05 -4.28 19.46
CA ARG A 7 12.16 -2.84 19.24
C ARG A 7 12.08 -2.60 17.73
N GLY A 8 10.86 -2.47 17.21
CA GLY A 8 10.66 -1.98 15.86
C GLY A 8 11.25 -0.57 15.73
N LYS A 9 12.09 -0.37 14.72
CA LYS A 9 12.51 0.98 14.30
C LYS A 9 11.24 1.75 13.97
N THR A 10 10.92 2.78 14.75
CA THR A 10 9.75 3.61 14.53
C THR A 10 10.07 4.53 13.35
N ARG A 11 9.66 4.15 12.15
CA ARG A 11 9.71 5.02 10.97
C ARG A 11 8.76 6.19 11.21
N ARG A 12 9.29 7.31 11.65
CA ARG A 12 8.58 8.57 11.82
C ARG A 12 9.04 9.51 10.73
N ARG A 13 8.31 9.58 9.66
CA ARG A 13 8.12 10.74 8.79
C ARG A 13 7.48 10.28 7.48
N PHE A 14 6.21 10.43 7.35
CA PHE A 14 5.54 10.50 6.07
C PHE A 14 4.97 11.91 5.92
N LEU A 15 5.22 12.49 4.74
CA LEU A 15 4.55 13.62 4.11
C LEU A 15 5.01 15.03 4.48
N THR A 16 5.91 15.55 3.67
CA THR A 16 5.80 16.91 3.14
C THR A 16 6.27 16.89 1.68
N ALA A 17 5.37 16.61 0.75
CA ALA A 17 5.61 16.83 -0.67
C ALA A 17 4.82 18.04 -1.14
N SER A 18 5.47 19.17 -1.29
CA SER A 18 4.93 20.34 -1.99
C SER A 18 5.18 20.20 -3.47
N GLY A 19 4.09 20.19 -4.25
CA GLY A 19 4.10 19.99 -5.68
C GLY A 19 4.86 21.05 -6.49
N ALA A 20 5.37 20.62 -7.64
CA ALA A 20 5.60 21.46 -8.80
C ALA A 20 5.39 20.67 -10.08
N ALA A 21 4.32 20.98 -10.78
CA ALA A 21 4.01 20.50 -12.11
C ALA A 21 5.05 20.96 -13.13
N GLY A 22 5.53 20.04 -13.97
CA GLY A 22 6.34 20.36 -15.14
C GLY A 22 6.15 19.37 -16.27
N ALA A 23 5.22 19.69 -17.16
CA ALA A 23 5.00 18.97 -18.40
C ALA A 23 6.16 19.16 -19.38
N LEU A 24 6.73 18.09 -19.91
CA LEU A 24 7.48 18.13 -21.17
C LEU A 24 7.20 16.89 -22.02
N ALA A 25 6.44 17.12 -23.06
CA ALA A 25 6.27 16.22 -24.18
C ALA A 25 7.54 16.14 -25.03
N LEU A 26 8.00 14.94 -25.37
CA LEU A 26 8.86 14.74 -26.53
C LEU A 26 8.46 13.49 -27.30
N ALA A 27 7.94 13.73 -28.48
CA ALA A 27 7.75 12.78 -29.56
C ALA A 27 9.07 12.49 -30.28
N GLY A 28 9.27 11.24 -30.73
CA GLY A 28 10.38 10.98 -31.64
C GLY A 28 10.59 9.55 -32.07
N CYS A 29 9.85 9.17 -33.13
CA CYS A 29 10.33 8.45 -34.32
C CYS A 29 10.86 7.02 -34.24
N ILE A 30 10.02 6.17 -34.76
CA ILE A 30 10.25 4.87 -35.38
C ILE A 30 11.28 4.98 -36.54
N GLU A 31 12.23 4.06 -36.58
CA GLU A 31 12.90 3.70 -37.84
C GLU A 31 13.08 2.20 -38.00
N THR A 32 12.34 1.64 -38.89
CA THR A 32 12.37 0.28 -39.42
C THR A 32 13.58 0.09 -40.35
N GLY A 33 14.30 -1.01 -40.19
CA GLY A 33 15.32 -1.45 -41.16
C GLY A 33 15.45 -2.96 -41.17
N SER A 34 14.76 -3.58 -42.11
CA SER A 34 14.93 -4.96 -42.56
C SER A 34 16.23 -5.13 -43.34
N ASP A 35 16.80 -6.33 -43.25
CA ASP A 35 17.28 -7.23 -44.30
C ASP A 35 18.46 -8.07 -43.76
N ASP A 36 18.25 -9.32 -43.58
CA ASP A 36 18.39 -10.50 -44.45
C ASP A 36 19.81 -11.07 -44.58
N ASP A 37 19.80 -12.37 -44.48
CA ASP A 37 20.69 -13.38 -45.10
C ASP A 37 21.75 -14.10 -44.23
N GLY A 38 21.37 -15.31 -43.78
CA GLY A 38 21.93 -16.59 -44.11
C GLY A 38 23.35 -17.00 -43.62
N SER A 39 23.37 -18.01 -42.76
CA SER A 39 24.03 -19.30 -43.03
C SER A 39 24.40 -20.03 -41.73
N ASP A 40 23.65 -21.08 -41.43
CA ASP A 40 24.06 -22.43 -41.09
C ASP A 40 25.54 -22.61 -40.66
N ASP A 41 25.78 -22.94 -39.39
CA ASP A 41 26.76 -23.96 -39.01
C ASP A 41 26.37 -24.60 -37.64
N GLY A 42 26.10 -25.88 -37.69
CA GLY A 42 25.71 -26.69 -36.56
C GLY A 42 26.84 -26.78 -35.54
N GLY A 43 26.54 -26.32 -34.34
CA GLY A 43 27.25 -26.61 -33.12
C GLY A 43 26.23 -26.95 -32.04
N THR A 44 25.92 -28.23 -31.89
CA THR A 44 25.30 -28.73 -30.67
C THR A 44 26.21 -28.45 -29.51
N THR A 45 26.05 -27.32 -28.87
CA THR A 45 26.40 -27.20 -27.46
C THR A 45 25.17 -27.76 -26.73
N ASP A 46 25.39 -28.90 -26.11
CA ASP A 46 24.57 -29.41 -25.03
C ASP A 46 24.67 -28.34 -23.91
N ASP A 47 23.86 -27.31 -24.00
CA ASP A 47 23.60 -26.38 -22.91
C ASP A 47 22.58 -27.11 -22.03
N THR A 48 23.07 -27.90 -21.08
CA THR A 48 22.31 -28.31 -19.91
C THR A 48 22.35 -27.15 -18.91
N GLY A 49 21.88 -25.99 -19.32
CA GLY A 49 21.36 -25.03 -18.37
C GLY A 49 20.10 -25.69 -17.82
N GLU A 50 20.06 -25.97 -16.55
CA GLU A 50 18.81 -26.21 -15.84
C GLU A 50 17.97 -24.97 -16.15
N ASP A 51 16.80 -25.16 -16.77
CA ASP A 51 15.87 -24.07 -17.00
C ASP A 51 15.50 -23.52 -15.61
N VAL A 52 16.00 -22.34 -15.27
CA VAL A 52 15.65 -21.65 -14.03
C VAL A 52 14.15 -21.39 -14.09
N GLU A 53 13.45 -21.76 -13.06
CA GLU A 53 12.01 -21.61 -12.97
C GLU A 53 11.67 -20.12 -12.80
N SER A 54 10.77 -19.58 -13.63
CA SER A 54 10.36 -18.18 -13.61
C SER A 54 9.02 -18.00 -12.90
N ILE A 55 8.90 -16.95 -12.11
CA ILE A 55 7.68 -16.55 -11.39
C ILE A 55 7.37 -15.11 -11.73
N ASP A 56 6.17 -14.85 -12.26
CA ASP A 56 5.66 -13.50 -12.45
C ASP A 56 5.28 -12.89 -11.10
N PHE A 57 5.75 -11.67 -10.81
CA PHE A 57 5.36 -10.95 -9.60
C PHE A 57 4.71 -9.60 -9.96
N VAL A 58 3.40 -9.54 -9.90
CA VAL A 58 2.63 -8.32 -10.17
C VAL A 58 2.65 -7.42 -8.94
N LEU A 59 3.18 -6.22 -9.09
CA LEU A 59 3.33 -5.24 -8.03
C LEU A 59 2.24 -4.17 -8.14
N ASN A 60 1.65 -3.85 -7.01
CA ASN A 60 0.60 -2.85 -6.91
C ASN A 60 1.19 -1.43 -7.06
N PRO A 61 0.59 -0.54 -7.85
CA PRO A 61 1.05 0.84 -7.97
C PRO A 61 0.65 1.63 -6.72
N ALA A 62 1.44 1.48 -5.63
CA ALA A 62 1.15 2.15 -4.36
C ALA A 62 1.32 3.67 -4.46
N GLU A 63 2.32 4.14 -5.24
CA GLU A 63 2.63 5.55 -5.47
C GLU A 63 3.13 5.79 -6.89
N GLU A 64 2.67 6.86 -7.54
CA GLU A 64 2.99 7.15 -8.95
C GLU A 64 4.43 7.64 -9.18
N THR A 65 5.13 8.06 -8.12
CA THR A 65 6.44 8.71 -8.20
C THR A 65 7.61 7.82 -7.84
N LEU A 66 7.35 6.62 -7.30
CA LEU A 66 8.36 5.70 -6.80
C LEU A 66 8.72 4.62 -7.83
N ASP A 67 9.97 4.17 -7.79
CA ASP A 67 10.39 2.94 -8.47
C ASP A 67 10.00 1.74 -7.60
N ILE A 68 8.81 1.20 -7.84
CA ILE A 68 8.24 0.09 -7.07
C ILE A 68 9.11 -1.18 -7.18
N GLU A 69 9.79 -1.42 -8.30
CA GLU A 69 10.68 -2.57 -8.45
C GLU A 69 11.89 -2.44 -7.51
N VAL A 70 12.46 -1.23 -7.40
CA VAL A 70 13.53 -0.95 -6.42
C VAL A 70 13.01 -1.14 -5.00
N GLN A 71 11.83 -0.63 -4.69
CA GLN A 71 11.22 -0.75 -3.36
C GLN A 71 11.00 -2.22 -2.94
N TYR A 72 10.63 -3.11 -3.88
CA TYR A 72 10.41 -4.54 -3.63
C TYR A 72 11.68 -5.40 -3.79
N SER A 73 12.80 -4.79 -4.17
CA SER A 73 14.03 -5.54 -4.46
C SER A 73 14.54 -6.43 -3.32
N PRO A 74 14.39 -6.12 -2.01
CA PRO A 74 14.79 -7.03 -0.95
C PRO A 74 14.02 -8.35 -0.98
N LEU A 75 12.69 -8.27 -1.10
CA LEU A 75 11.84 -9.46 -1.18
C LEU A 75 12.12 -10.27 -2.43
N ILE A 76 12.26 -9.61 -3.59
CA ILE A 76 12.56 -10.26 -4.87
C ILE A 76 13.88 -11.04 -4.77
N ARG A 77 14.96 -10.37 -4.35
CA ARG A 77 16.28 -11.03 -4.20
C ARG A 77 16.25 -12.20 -3.22
N SER A 78 15.52 -12.05 -2.11
CA SER A 78 15.41 -13.10 -1.10
C SER A 78 14.69 -14.34 -1.62
N LEU A 79 13.64 -14.15 -2.45
CA LEU A 79 12.96 -15.26 -3.13
C LEU A 79 13.86 -15.94 -4.17
N GLU A 80 14.59 -15.17 -4.98
CA GLU A 80 15.51 -15.68 -5.97
C GLU A 80 16.66 -16.49 -5.34
N ASP A 81 17.24 -15.96 -4.26
CA ASP A 81 18.38 -16.60 -3.56
C ASP A 81 17.97 -17.86 -2.81
N GLU A 82 16.78 -17.90 -2.19
CA GLU A 82 16.31 -19.06 -1.40
C GLU A 82 15.86 -20.22 -2.29
N PHE A 83 15.16 -19.90 -3.41
CA PHE A 83 14.50 -20.92 -4.24
C PHE A 83 15.20 -21.21 -5.57
N ASP A 84 16.30 -20.51 -5.91
CA ASP A 84 17.00 -20.64 -7.21
C ASP A 84 16.04 -20.44 -8.41
N VAL A 85 15.18 -19.43 -8.30
CA VAL A 85 14.17 -19.02 -9.29
C VAL A 85 14.52 -17.66 -9.90
N GLU A 86 13.87 -17.29 -10.99
CA GLU A 86 13.90 -15.95 -11.56
C GLU A 86 12.53 -15.27 -11.29
N ILE A 87 12.54 -14.12 -10.62
CA ILE A 87 11.33 -13.34 -10.40
C ILE A 87 11.23 -12.27 -11.49
N GLU A 88 10.12 -12.27 -12.23
CA GLU A 88 9.81 -11.27 -13.25
C GLU A 88 8.82 -10.23 -12.68
N PRO A 89 9.30 -9.09 -12.10
CA PRO A 89 8.42 -8.08 -11.56
C PRO A 89 7.70 -7.32 -12.66
N THR A 90 6.43 -7.01 -12.44
CA THR A 90 5.62 -6.15 -13.32
C THR A 90 4.81 -5.19 -12.48
N VAL A 91 5.04 -3.89 -12.60
CA VAL A 91 4.24 -2.86 -11.92
C VAL A 91 2.96 -2.63 -12.73
N ALA A 92 1.82 -2.88 -12.10
CA ALA A 92 0.51 -2.64 -12.71
C ALA A 92 0.24 -1.13 -12.85
N GLU A 93 -0.49 -0.71 -13.88
CA GLU A 93 -0.85 0.70 -14.07
C GLU A 93 -1.90 1.20 -13.05
N THR A 94 -2.75 0.29 -12.56
CA THR A 94 -3.82 0.59 -11.59
C THR A 94 -4.10 -0.62 -10.72
N TYR A 95 -4.81 -0.43 -9.61
CA TYR A 95 -5.30 -1.53 -8.76
C TYR A 95 -6.14 -2.55 -9.55
N ASN A 96 -7.01 -2.09 -10.45
CA ASN A 96 -7.81 -2.97 -11.29
C ASN A 96 -6.95 -3.74 -12.29
N ALA A 97 -5.86 -3.16 -12.79
CA ALA A 97 -4.94 -3.87 -13.68
C ALA A 97 -4.27 -5.06 -12.97
N THR A 98 -3.97 -4.96 -11.67
CA THR A 98 -3.46 -6.09 -10.88
C THR A 98 -4.50 -7.24 -10.83
N VAL A 99 -5.76 -6.91 -10.59
CA VAL A 99 -6.87 -7.89 -10.60
C VAL A 99 -7.01 -8.53 -11.98
N GLU A 100 -6.96 -7.73 -13.05
CA GLU A 100 -7.05 -8.24 -14.41
C GLU A 100 -5.88 -9.16 -14.80
N GLU A 101 -4.65 -8.89 -14.33
CA GLU A 101 -3.49 -9.77 -14.57
C GLU A 101 -3.68 -11.10 -13.84
N LEU A 102 -4.08 -11.08 -12.56
CA LEU A 102 -4.40 -12.28 -11.79
C LEU A 102 -5.52 -13.11 -12.44
N ALA A 103 -6.59 -12.46 -12.90
CA ALA A 103 -7.71 -13.12 -13.57
C ALA A 103 -7.34 -13.79 -14.92
N ARG A 104 -6.23 -13.36 -15.54
CA ARG A 104 -5.73 -13.95 -16.80
C ARG A 104 -4.82 -15.13 -16.57
N ALA A 105 -4.27 -15.29 -15.35
CA ALA A 105 -3.43 -16.42 -15.02
C ALA A 105 -4.19 -17.73 -15.19
N GLY A 106 -3.56 -18.72 -15.78
CA GLY A 106 -4.14 -20.02 -16.05
C GLY A 106 -3.41 -21.17 -15.37
N GLU A 107 -3.83 -22.39 -15.68
CA GLU A 107 -3.20 -23.62 -15.18
C GLU A 107 -1.71 -23.66 -15.59
N GLY A 108 -0.83 -23.63 -14.60
CA GLY A 108 0.60 -23.70 -14.77
C GLY A 108 1.33 -22.36 -14.82
N ASP A 109 0.62 -21.22 -14.76
CA ASP A 109 1.22 -19.92 -14.62
C ASP A 109 1.60 -19.70 -13.15
N LYS A 110 2.90 -19.52 -12.90
CA LYS A 110 3.44 -19.22 -11.57
C LYS A 110 3.40 -17.72 -11.38
N MET A 111 2.40 -17.26 -10.64
CA MET A 111 2.17 -15.84 -10.44
C MET A 111 1.96 -15.52 -8.97
N LEU A 112 2.68 -14.54 -8.48
CA LEU A 112 2.45 -13.82 -7.24
C LEU A 112 1.92 -12.42 -7.55
N ALA A 113 1.18 -11.84 -6.63
CA ALA A 113 0.84 -10.42 -6.69
C ALA A 113 0.77 -9.81 -5.29
N ASP A 114 1.33 -8.62 -5.17
CA ASP A 114 0.97 -7.69 -4.11
C ASP A 114 -0.24 -6.89 -4.58
N THR A 115 -1.34 -6.95 -3.86
CA THR A 115 -2.60 -6.40 -4.36
C THR A 115 -3.49 -5.83 -3.26
N SER A 116 -4.57 -5.18 -3.67
CA SER A 116 -5.63 -4.75 -2.75
C SER A 116 -6.46 -5.94 -2.24
N PRO A 117 -7.02 -5.86 -1.03
CA PRO A 117 -8.02 -6.82 -0.56
C PRO A 117 -9.19 -7.05 -1.51
N VAL A 118 -9.51 -6.07 -2.36
CA VAL A 118 -10.57 -6.19 -3.39
C VAL A 118 -10.29 -7.36 -4.32
N ALA A 119 -9.03 -7.62 -4.69
CA ALA A 119 -8.68 -8.74 -5.55
C ALA A 119 -9.09 -10.11 -4.95
N VAL A 120 -8.95 -10.27 -3.62
CA VAL A 120 -9.37 -11.50 -2.93
C VAL A 120 -10.89 -11.68 -2.99
N LEU A 121 -11.63 -10.58 -2.89
CA LEU A 121 -13.09 -10.59 -2.90
C LEU A 121 -13.67 -10.79 -4.32
N GLU A 122 -13.05 -10.16 -5.31
CA GLU A 122 -13.47 -10.23 -6.72
C GLU A 122 -13.13 -11.58 -7.35
N LEU A 123 -11.92 -12.07 -7.12
CA LEU A 123 -11.42 -13.31 -7.75
C LEU A 123 -11.76 -14.56 -6.94
N GLY A 124 -12.07 -14.43 -5.65
CA GLY A 124 -12.52 -15.55 -4.80
C GLY A 124 -11.60 -16.76 -4.86
N ASP A 125 -12.12 -17.88 -5.40
CA ASP A 125 -11.39 -19.15 -5.49
C ASP A 125 -10.27 -19.17 -6.55
N ASP A 126 -10.16 -18.17 -7.41
CA ASP A 126 -9.13 -18.08 -8.45
C ASP A 126 -7.78 -17.57 -7.91
N VAL A 127 -7.76 -17.00 -6.68
CA VAL A 127 -6.55 -16.60 -5.99
C VAL A 127 -6.42 -17.26 -4.63
N SER A 128 -5.19 -17.46 -4.18
CA SER A 128 -4.85 -17.98 -2.87
C SER A 128 -4.03 -16.94 -2.10
N VAL A 129 -4.45 -16.62 -0.88
CA VAL A 129 -3.71 -15.68 -0.02
C VAL A 129 -2.46 -16.37 0.51
N CYS A 130 -1.27 -15.81 0.21
CA CYS A 130 0.01 -16.23 0.75
C CYS A 130 0.25 -15.70 2.16
N GLY A 131 -0.26 -14.51 2.43
CA GLY A 131 -0.20 -13.83 3.71
C GLY A 131 -0.61 -12.38 3.62
N MET A 132 -0.76 -11.76 4.78
CA MET A 132 -1.15 -10.35 4.95
C MET A 132 0.05 -9.55 5.40
N ARG A 133 0.31 -8.42 4.75
CA ARG A 133 1.43 -7.55 5.07
C ARG A 133 1.28 -6.94 6.46
N ILE A 134 2.40 -6.80 7.18
CA ILE A 134 2.48 -6.07 8.44
C ILE A 134 3.11 -4.71 8.16
N GLN A 135 2.32 -3.64 8.28
CA GLN A 135 2.79 -2.28 8.11
C GLN A 135 2.83 -1.59 9.47
N PHE A 136 3.89 -0.82 9.72
CA PHE A 136 4.08 -0.12 11.00
C PHE A 136 3.97 -1.04 12.23
N GLY A 137 4.18 -2.36 12.05
CA GLY A 137 4.10 -3.35 13.12
C GLY A 137 2.69 -3.89 13.41
N ALA A 138 1.69 -3.61 12.55
CA ALA A 138 0.34 -4.16 12.70
C ALA A 138 -0.22 -4.70 11.37
N ALA A 139 -0.93 -5.82 11.46
CA ALA A 139 -1.68 -6.42 10.37
C ALA A 139 -3.05 -5.75 10.13
N GLN A 140 -3.45 -4.83 10.98
CA GLN A 140 -4.73 -4.12 10.91
C GLN A 140 -4.53 -2.61 11.03
N TYR A 141 -5.47 -1.87 10.46
CA TYR A 141 -5.54 -0.42 10.51
C TYR A 141 -7.01 0.04 10.51
N PHE A 142 -7.25 1.35 10.43
CA PHE A 142 -8.60 1.90 10.42
C PHE A 142 -8.81 2.83 9.23
N SER A 143 -10.01 2.84 8.69
CA SER A 143 -10.54 4.00 7.98
C SER A 143 -11.03 5.02 9.00
N THR A 144 -10.86 6.29 8.69
CA THR A 144 -11.24 7.38 9.56
C THR A 144 -12.07 8.42 8.80
N LEU A 145 -13.09 8.95 9.45
CA LEU A 145 -13.75 10.20 9.04
C LEU A 145 -13.23 11.33 9.93
N VAL A 146 -12.61 12.32 9.33
CA VAL A 146 -11.99 13.45 10.05
C VAL A 146 -12.55 14.77 9.60
N THR A 147 -12.48 15.75 10.48
CA THR A 147 -12.75 17.17 10.20
C THR A 147 -11.64 18.04 10.76
N ARG A 148 -11.61 19.34 10.42
CA ARG A 148 -10.66 20.28 11.05
C ARG A 148 -10.95 20.42 12.54
N ALA A 149 -9.90 20.48 13.36
CA ALA A 149 -10.04 20.58 14.82
C ALA A 149 -10.82 21.83 15.28
N ASP A 150 -10.76 22.91 14.52
CA ASP A 150 -11.46 24.16 14.79
C ASP A 150 -12.83 24.30 14.11
N SER A 151 -13.31 23.24 13.43
CA SER A 151 -14.62 23.22 12.77
C SER A 151 -15.76 23.15 13.78
N GLU A 152 -16.98 23.44 13.31
CA GLU A 152 -18.21 23.28 14.10
C GLU A 152 -18.79 21.86 14.08
N TYR A 153 -18.22 20.94 13.29
CA TYR A 153 -18.71 19.58 13.14
C TYR A 153 -18.20 18.72 14.31
N GLU A 154 -19.11 18.18 15.11
CA GLU A 154 -18.79 17.36 16.29
C GLU A 154 -19.14 15.88 16.09
N SER A 155 -19.94 15.56 15.05
CA SER A 155 -20.40 14.20 14.73
C SER A 155 -20.62 14.05 13.22
N VAL A 156 -20.74 12.80 12.76
CA VAL A 156 -21.03 12.50 11.36
C VAL A 156 -22.40 13.04 10.92
N ASP A 157 -23.37 13.10 11.82
CA ASP A 157 -24.72 13.67 11.54
C ASP A 157 -24.65 15.16 11.11
N ASP A 158 -23.61 15.89 11.55
CA ASP A 158 -23.42 17.30 11.21
C ASP A 158 -22.97 17.50 9.75
N LEU A 159 -22.60 16.42 9.06
CA LEU A 159 -22.16 16.46 7.66
C LEU A 159 -23.34 16.50 6.67
N ALA A 160 -24.58 16.45 7.15
CA ALA A 160 -25.75 16.55 6.28
C ALA A 160 -25.85 17.92 5.59
N GLY A 161 -25.81 17.92 4.27
CA GLY A 161 -25.77 19.12 3.41
C GLY A 161 -24.39 19.64 3.09
N GLU A 162 -23.35 19.02 3.64
CA GLU A 162 -21.97 19.46 3.53
C GLU A 162 -21.20 18.67 2.43
N THR A 163 -19.96 19.08 2.15
CA THR A 163 -19.07 18.40 1.22
C THR A 163 -18.10 17.51 1.98
N VAL A 164 -18.04 16.24 1.61
CA VAL A 164 -17.11 15.23 2.13
C VAL A 164 -16.23 14.75 1.00
N VAL A 165 -14.92 14.71 1.22
CA VAL A 165 -13.93 14.21 0.26
C VAL A 165 -13.41 12.83 0.68
N GLY A 166 -13.09 11.96 -0.27
CA GLY A 166 -12.55 10.63 0.00
C GLY A 166 -12.00 9.93 -1.23
N GLY A 167 -11.66 8.66 -1.08
CA GLY A 167 -11.08 7.84 -2.13
C GLY A 167 -12.09 7.23 -3.11
N SER A 168 -11.57 6.51 -4.10
CA SER A 168 -12.37 5.68 -5.00
C SER A 168 -12.90 4.43 -4.30
N LEU A 169 -13.84 3.72 -4.93
CA LEU A 169 -14.32 2.41 -4.46
C LEU A 169 -13.25 1.33 -4.53
N GLY A 170 -12.19 1.50 -5.31
CA GLY A 170 -11.01 0.64 -5.27
C GLY A 170 -10.17 0.82 -3.99
N SER A 171 -10.38 1.90 -3.24
CA SER A 171 -9.74 2.14 -1.94
C SER A 171 -10.66 1.70 -0.81
N ILE A 172 -10.22 0.71 -0.04
CA ILE A 172 -11.01 0.21 1.09
C ILE A 172 -11.22 1.32 2.13
N SER A 173 -10.17 1.95 2.61
CA SER A 173 -10.27 2.92 3.70
C SER A 173 -10.67 4.34 3.26
N GLY A 174 -10.31 4.74 2.04
CA GLY A 174 -10.68 6.07 1.54
C GLY A 174 -12.08 6.13 0.91
N GLY A 175 -12.54 5.02 0.36
CA GLY A 175 -13.81 4.91 -0.36
C GLY A 175 -14.85 4.05 0.37
N ILE A 176 -14.72 2.73 0.31
CA ILE A 176 -15.75 1.79 0.79
C ILE A 176 -16.07 2.00 2.27
N ALA A 177 -15.06 1.93 3.15
CA ALA A 177 -15.29 2.06 4.59
C ALA A 177 -15.70 3.49 4.99
N ALA A 178 -15.22 4.51 4.28
CA ALA A 178 -15.65 5.89 4.51
C ALA A 178 -17.13 6.08 4.17
N LEU A 179 -17.60 5.59 3.02
CA LEU A 179 -19.00 5.63 2.63
C LEU A 179 -19.87 4.78 3.58
N TRP A 180 -19.39 3.60 3.99
CA TRP A 180 -20.06 2.74 4.94
C TRP A 180 -20.25 3.46 6.29
N MET A 181 -19.23 4.14 6.83
CA MET A 181 -19.37 4.93 8.07
C MET A 181 -20.40 6.05 7.95
N LEU A 182 -20.45 6.76 6.80
CA LEU A 182 -21.45 7.78 6.55
C LEU A 182 -22.88 7.20 6.57
N GLN A 183 -23.08 6.03 5.94
CA GLN A 183 -24.36 5.31 5.93
C GLN A 183 -24.76 4.79 7.31
N GLU A 184 -23.85 4.17 8.06
CA GLU A 184 -24.11 3.66 9.41
C GLU A 184 -24.51 4.78 10.39
N ASN A 185 -23.99 5.99 10.17
CA ASN A 185 -24.40 7.18 10.91
C ASN A 185 -25.66 7.86 10.35
N GLY A 186 -26.36 7.21 9.42
CA GLY A 186 -27.70 7.58 8.98
C GLY A 186 -27.78 8.55 7.81
N LEU A 187 -26.68 8.86 7.14
CA LEU A 187 -26.67 9.69 5.93
C LEU A 187 -27.05 8.84 4.70
N ASP A 188 -27.92 9.40 3.85
CA ASP A 188 -28.35 8.75 2.60
C ASP A 188 -27.30 8.96 1.50
N LEU A 189 -26.67 7.86 1.09
CA LEU A 189 -25.64 7.86 0.06
C LEU A 189 -26.18 8.10 -1.37
N GLY A 190 -27.50 8.01 -1.57
CA GLY A 190 -28.09 8.15 -2.91
C GLY A 190 -27.45 7.21 -3.92
N ASN A 191 -26.73 7.76 -4.90
CA ASN A 191 -25.98 7.01 -5.90
C ASN A 191 -24.45 7.21 -5.79
N ALA A 192 -23.93 7.64 -4.64
CA ALA A 192 -22.48 7.86 -4.48
C ALA A 192 -21.67 6.61 -4.73
N VAL A 193 -22.19 5.46 -4.36
CA VAL A 193 -21.57 4.14 -4.57
C VAL A 193 -21.46 3.79 -6.08
N ASP A 194 -22.35 4.29 -6.92
CA ASP A 194 -22.33 4.10 -8.38
C ASP A 194 -21.62 5.25 -9.12
N GLY A 195 -20.82 6.06 -8.42
CA GLY A 195 -20.16 7.24 -8.99
C GLY A 195 -21.11 8.41 -9.26
N GLY A 196 -22.31 8.37 -8.69
CA GLY A 196 -23.32 9.43 -8.76
C GLY A 196 -23.25 10.36 -7.55
N SER A 197 -24.35 11.12 -7.33
CA SER A 197 -24.45 12.04 -6.20
C SER A 197 -25.03 11.36 -4.97
N ALA A 198 -24.51 11.68 -3.79
CA ALA A 198 -25.17 11.39 -2.53
C ALA A 198 -26.46 12.24 -2.39
N GLU A 199 -27.42 11.78 -1.59
CA GLU A 199 -28.67 12.50 -1.35
C GLU A 199 -28.51 13.51 -0.21
N ASP A 200 -27.82 13.12 0.88
CA ASP A 200 -27.71 13.95 2.07
C ASP A 200 -26.44 14.81 2.14
N PHE A 201 -25.43 14.59 1.28
CA PHE A 201 -24.16 15.34 1.26
C PHE A 201 -23.58 15.39 -0.15
N GLU A 202 -22.55 16.19 -0.36
CA GLU A 202 -21.75 16.16 -1.60
C GLU A 202 -20.53 15.28 -1.41
N TRP A 203 -20.39 14.22 -2.23
CA TRP A 203 -19.24 13.34 -2.21
C TRP A 203 -18.25 13.70 -3.32
N ILE A 204 -17.00 13.99 -2.95
CA ILE A 204 -15.87 14.14 -3.86
C ILE A 204 -14.98 12.91 -3.68
N GLY A 205 -15.17 11.91 -4.54
CA GLY A 205 -14.40 10.67 -4.56
C GLY A 205 -13.10 10.77 -5.36
N ASP A 206 -12.43 9.61 -5.53
CA ASP A 206 -11.25 9.41 -6.37
C ASP A 206 -10.01 10.24 -5.96
N GLN A 207 -9.91 10.60 -4.66
CA GLN A 207 -8.74 11.27 -4.14
C GLN A 207 -7.78 10.27 -3.47
N ALA A 208 -6.47 10.49 -3.61
CA ALA A 208 -5.49 9.85 -2.74
C ALA A 208 -5.67 10.32 -1.29
N HIS A 209 -5.24 9.54 -0.30
CA HIS A 209 -5.51 9.82 1.11
C HIS A 209 -4.93 11.16 1.59
N ASP A 210 -3.69 11.45 1.22
CA ASP A 210 -2.98 12.69 1.50
C ASP A 210 -3.65 13.90 0.81
N ILE A 211 -4.10 13.71 -0.43
CA ILE A 211 -4.82 14.74 -1.19
C ILE A 211 -6.17 15.04 -0.54
N ALA A 212 -6.92 14.02 -0.09
CA ALA A 212 -8.19 14.23 0.59
C ALA A 212 -8.01 15.02 1.90
N VAL A 213 -7.00 14.66 2.70
CA VAL A 213 -6.64 15.37 3.93
C VAL A 213 -6.16 16.80 3.63
N GLY A 214 -5.29 16.98 2.63
CA GLY A 214 -4.81 18.29 2.20
C GLY A 214 -5.95 19.21 1.76
N GLN A 215 -6.89 18.71 0.95
CA GLN A 215 -8.08 19.47 0.54
C GLN A 215 -8.94 19.88 1.72
N LEU A 216 -9.17 19.00 2.70
CA LEU A 216 -9.89 19.34 3.93
C LEU A 216 -9.21 20.47 4.69
N LEU A 217 -7.91 20.46 4.80
CA LEU A 217 -7.14 21.48 5.54
C LEU A 217 -7.08 22.82 4.80
N GLU A 218 -7.05 22.82 3.48
CA GLU A 218 -6.88 24.03 2.65
C GLU A 218 -8.20 24.70 2.23
N ASP A 219 -9.30 23.94 2.10
CA ASP A 219 -10.60 24.45 1.61
C ASP A 219 -11.68 24.39 2.69
N GLU A 220 -12.09 25.58 3.20
CA GLU A 220 -13.14 25.71 4.21
C GLU A 220 -14.52 25.22 3.73
N SER A 221 -14.72 25.00 2.42
CA SER A 221 -15.97 24.46 1.89
C SER A 221 -16.08 22.94 2.03
N ILE A 222 -14.98 22.25 2.35
CA ILE A 222 -14.94 20.82 2.65
C ILE A 222 -15.11 20.64 4.16
N ALA A 223 -16.12 19.87 4.55
CA ALA A 223 -16.47 19.65 5.95
C ALA A 223 -15.69 18.50 6.58
N ALA A 224 -15.48 17.42 5.82
CA ALA A 224 -14.83 16.21 6.29
C ALA A 224 -14.06 15.50 5.19
N ALA A 225 -13.13 14.63 5.61
CA ALA A 225 -12.41 13.71 4.73
C ALA A 225 -12.51 12.27 5.24
N GLY A 226 -12.68 11.30 4.30
CA GLY A 226 -12.56 9.89 4.54
C GLY A 226 -11.18 9.39 4.05
N ALA A 227 -10.36 8.84 4.94
CA ALA A 227 -9.01 8.37 4.60
C ALA A 227 -8.54 7.24 5.52
N GLY A 228 -7.46 6.57 5.15
CA GLY A 228 -6.78 5.62 6.05
C GLY A 228 -6.15 6.32 7.24
N GLY A 229 -6.12 5.63 8.39
CA GLY A 229 -5.56 6.16 9.64
C GLY A 229 -4.10 6.61 9.49
N PHE A 230 -3.34 5.98 8.60
CA PHE A 230 -1.95 6.36 8.31
C PHE A 230 -1.81 7.81 7.80
N ALA A 231 -2.81 8.34 7.09
CA ALA A 231 -2.81 9.71 6.58
C ALA A 231 -3.42 10.73 7.56
N THR A 232 -4.21 10.28 8.53
CA THR A 232 -4.97 11.18 9.40
C THR A 232 -4.47 11.22 10.84
N ILE A 233 -4.14 10.06 11.42
CA ILE A 233 -3.72 9.92 12.83
C ILE A 233 -2.52 10.81 13.19
N PRO A 234 -1.50 10.98 12.33
CA PRO A 234 -0.40 11.90 12.60
C PRO A 234 -0.84 13.36 12.83
N ASN A 235 -2.04 13.71 12.40
CA ASN A 235 -2.60 15.05 12.51
C ASN A 235 -3.70 15.19 13.59
N ILE A 236 -3.92 14.14 14.41
CA ILE A 236 -4.94 14.11 15.47
C ILE A 236 -4.26 14.00 16.84
N PRO A 237 -4.65 14.81 17.86
CA PRO A 237 -4.10 14.68 19.20
C PRO A 237 -4.27 13.28 19.79
N ALA A 238 -3.20 12.70 20.35
CA ALA A 238 -3.24 11.34 20.91
C ALA A 238 -4.26 11.18 22.04
N ASP A 239 -4.41 12.19 22.90
CA ASP A 239 -5.39 12.20 24.01
C ASP A 239 -6.84 12.19 23.51
N GLU A 240 -7.13 12.78 22.35
CA GLU A 240 -8.46 12.72 21.74
C GLU A 240 -8.80 11.29 21.27
N ILE A 241 -7.81 10.60 20.64
CA ILE A 241 -8.01 9.22 20.20
C ILE A 241 -8.16 8.29 21.40
N GLU A 242 -7.30 8.41 22.43
CA GLU A 242 -7.39 7.58 23.65
C GLU A 242 -8.73 7.74 24.37
N GLU A 243 -9.28 8.96 24.43
CA GLU A 243 -10.51 9.25 25.15
C GLU A 243 -11.76 8.79 24.38
N ASN A 244 -11.80 9.01 23.07
CA ASN A 244 -13.02 8.82 22.27
C ASN A 244 -13.00 7.56 21.41
N PHE A 245 -11.82 7.08 21.02
CA PHE A 245 -11.61 5.94 20.11
C PHE A 245 -10.55 4.96 20.66
N PRO A 246 -10.74 4.41 21.87
CA PRO A 246 -9.71 3.59 22.54
C PRO A 246 -9.31 2.34 21.74
N GLU A 247 -10.18 1.79 20.88
CA GLU A 247 -9.85 0.66 20.02
C GLU A 247 -8.82 1.04 18.96
N VAL A 248 -8.90 2.25 18.40
CA VAL A 248 -7.88 2.79 17.48
C VAL A 248 -6.55 2.91 18.21
N ALA A 249 -6.54 3.43 19.45
CA ALA A 249 -5.33 3.54 20.25
C ALA A 249 -4.69 2.18 20.61
N GLU A 250 -5.50 1.13 20.76
CA GLU A 250 -5.03 -0.22 21.14
C GLU A 250 -4.51 -1.01 19.93
N ILE A 251 -5.17 -0.91 18.77
CA ILE A 251 -4.92 -1.78 17.61
C ILE A 251 -4.04 -1.12 16.55
N SER A 252 -4.24 0.20 16.29
CA SER A 252 -3.55 0.88 15.20
C SER A 252 -2.09 1.16 15.55
N ALA A 253 -1.18 0.67 14.72
CA ALA A 253 0.24 1.00 14.83
C ALA A 253 0.51 2.50 14.58
N GLU A 254 -0.32 3.14 13.75
CA GLU A 254 -0.24 4.57 13.47
C GLU A 254 -0.47 5.44 14.70
N PHE A 255 -1.12 4.90 15.75
CA PHE A 255 -1.35 5.62 17.00
C PHE A 255 -0.04 6.09 17.67
N ALA A 256 1.05 5.36 17.49
CA ALA A 256 2.37 5.79 17.99
C ALA A 256 2.84 7.13 17.39
N GLY A 257 2.31 7.51 16.21
CA GLY A 257 2.55 8.77 15.54
C GLY A 257 1.47 9.84 15.75
N ALA A 258 0.47 9.59 16.60
CA ALA A 258 -0.65 10.53 16.80
C ALA A 258 -0.16 11.93 17.20
N GLY A 259 -0.60 12.94 16.46
CA GLY A 259 -0.23 14.35 16.66
C GLY A 259 1.24 14.68 16.38
N SER A 260 1.99 13.80 15.69
CA SER A 260 3.41 14.03 15.39
C SER A 260 3.64 15.07 14.29
N GLU A 261 2.71 15.21 13.35
CA GLU A 261 2.78 16.20 12.27
C GLU A 261 2.06 17.49 12.64
N SER A 262 0.80 17.37 13.07
CA SER A 262 0.00 18.51 13.54
C SER A 262 -1.10 18.06 14.52
N THR A 263 -1.91 19.00 14.98
CA THR A 263 -3.15 18.75 15.75
C THR A 263 -4.32 19.46 15.11
N ASP A 264 -4.33 19.56 13.80
CA ASP A 264 -5.28 20.35 13.02
C ASP A 264 -6.51 19.54 12.62
N LEU A 265 -6.52 18.23 12.88
CA LEU A 265 -7.65 17.33 12.65
C LEU A 265 -8.32 16.87 13.95
N ARG A 266 -9.61 16.55 13.83
CA ARG A 266 -10.44 15.85 14.79
C ARG A 266 -11.04 14.61 14.16
N LEU A 267 -11.07 13.50 14.91
CA LEU A 267 -11.72 12.27 14.49
C LEU A 267 -13.22 12.32 14.77
N LEU A 268 -14.04 12.19 13.72
CA LEU A 268 -15.51 12.09 13.84
C LEU A 268 -15.97 10.65 14.03
N ASP A 269 -15.34 9.71 13.28
CA ASP A 269 -15.63 8.29 13.36
C ASP A 269 -14.45 7.45 12.85
N ALA A 270 -14.41 6.18 13.25
CA ALA A 270 -13.46 5.20 12.79
C ALA A 270 -14.18 3.89 12.43
N SER A 271 -13.77 3.23 11.36
CA SER A 271 -14.30 1.92 10.98
C SER A 271 -13.95 0.86 12.03
N PRO A 272 -14.58 -0.33 12.01
CA PRO A 272 -13.95 -1.53 12.55
C PRO A 272 -12.56 -1.74 11.97
N PRO A 273 -11.67 -2.51 12.66
CA PRO A 273 -10.34 -2.80 12.16
C PRO A 273 -10.38 -3.41 10.75
N LEU A 274 -9.59 -2.85 9.84
CA LEU A 274 -9.43 -3.30 8.47
C LEU A 274 -8.18 -4.18 8.34
N PRO A 275 -8.24 -5.30 7.63
CA PRO A 275 -7.04 -6.07 7.31
C PRO A 275 -6.14 -5.29 6.34
N ARG A 276 -4.83 -5.44 6.51
CA ARG A 276 -3.85 -4.93 5.54
C ARG A 276 -3.95 -5.72 4.24
N ALA A 277 -3.34 -5.19 3.21
CA ALA A 277 -3.36 -5.81 1.90
C ALA A 277 -2.60 -7.14 1.85
N PRO A 278 -3.05 -8.11 1.02
CA PRO A 278 -2.42 -9.41 0.88
C PRO A 278 -1.27 -9.42 -0.13
N ILE A 279 -0.40 -10.42 0.03
CA ILE A 279 0.27 -11.05 -1.11
C ILE A 279 -0.56 -12.28 -1.46
N VAL A 280 -0.89 -12.42 -2.73
CA VAL A 280 -1.68 -13.53 -3.24
C VAL A 280 -0.92 -14.28 -4.35
N ALA A 281 -1.36 -15.48 -4.66
CA ALA A 281 -0.90 -16.23 -5.81
C ALA A 281 -2.06 -16.76 -6.64
N ASN A 282 -1.80 -17.09 -7.90
CA ASN A 282 -2.69 -17.87 -8.73
C ASN A 282 -3.07 -19.18 -8.03
N ALA A 283 -4.35 -19.42 -7.79
CA ALA A 283 -4.81 -20.62 -7.06
C ALA A 283 -4.62 -21.94 -7.83
N GLU A 284 -4.44 -21.90 -9.15
CA GLU A 284 -4.13 -23.06 -9.97
C GLU A 284 -2.64 -23.48 -9.90
N TRP A 285 -1.79 -22.65 -9.28
CA TRP A 285 -0.41 -22.98 -8.95
C TRP A 285 -0.33 -23.62 -7.58
N ASP A 286 -0.33 -24.96 -7.50
CA ASP A 286 -0.40 -25.74 -6.25
C ASP A 286 0.74 -26.74 -6.06
N ASP A 287 1.93 -26.48 -6.62
CA ASP A 287 3.10 -27.36 -6.47
C ASP A 287 3.85 -27.16 -5.12
N ASP A 288 4.88 -27.98 -4.91
CA ASP A 288 5.66 -27.93 -3.66
C ASP A 288 6.39 -26.57 -3.49
N LEU A 289 6.88 -25.97 -4.59
CA LEU A 289 7.54 -24.66 -4.56
C LEU A 289 6.60 -23.56 -4.04
N ARG A 290 5.34 -23.58 -4.47
CA ARG A 290 4.34 -22.62 -4.00
C ARG A 290 4.15 -22.68 -2.48
N GLN A 291 4.11 -23.89 -1.91
CA GLN A 291 3.95 -24.08 -0.46
C GLN A 291 5.21 -23.62 0.31
N GLU A 292 6.39 -23.88 -0.25
CA GLU A 292 7.67 -23.42 0.35
C GLU A 292 7.76 -21.90 0.32
N ILE A 293 7.30 -21.23 -0.74
CA ILE A 293 7.21 -19.77 -0.83
C ILE A 293 6.24 -19.21 0.20
N ASP A 294 5.06 -19.82 0.41
CA ASP A 294 4.13 -19.37 1.45
C ASP A 294 4.75 -19.44 2.86
N GLU A 295 5.41 -20.56 3.16
CA GLU A 295 6.10 -20.71 4.44
C GLU A 295 7.23 -19.68 4.59
N PHE A 296 7.95 -19.37 3.52
CA PHE A 296 8.99 -18.36 3.52
C PHE A 296 8.43 -16.96 3.76
N LEU A 297 7.38 -16.57 3.04
CA LEU A 297 6.76 -15.25 3.15
C LEU A 297 6.26 -14.97 4.56
N VAL A 298 5.55 -15.91 5.20
CA VAL A 298 5.02 -15.69 6.56
C VAL A 298 6.09 -15.74 7.65
N ASN A 299 7.30 -16.19 7.33
CA ASN A 299 8.46 -16.13 8.23
C ASN A 299 9.44 -15.02 7.87
N ALA A 300 9.14 -14.23 6.82
CA ALA A 300 9.97 -13.11 6.43
C ALA A 300 9.99 -12.03 7.52
N ASP A 301 11.18 -11.65 7.91
CA ASP A 301 11.45 -10.62 8.91
C ASP A 301 12.27 -9.46 8.30
N GLU A 302 12.75 -8.56 9.12
CA GLU A 302 13.54 -7.42 8.68
C GLU A 302 14.84 -7.82 7.97
N ASP A 303 15.40 -9.01 8.26
CA ASP A 303 16.60 -9.51 7.56
C ASP A 303 16.29 -9.89 6.10
N VAL A 304 15.04 -10.32 5.82
CA VAL A 304 14.56 -10.69 4.48
C VAL A 304 13.98 -9.49 3.73
N LEU A 305 13.26 -8.62 4.43
CA LEU A 305 12.50 -7.51 3.86
C LEU A 305 13.23 -6.17 3.91
N GLY A 306 14.35 -6.09 4.65
CA GLY A 306 15.13 -4.87 4.78
C GLY A 306 16.03 -4.62 3.58
N HIS A 307 16.16 -3.36 3.17
CA HIS A 307 17.16 -2.97 2.20
C HIS A 307 18.55 -2.97 2.83
N ASP A 308 19.56 -3.39 2.04
CA ASP A 308 20.92 -2.98 2.24
C ASP A 308 21.01 -1.49 1.86
N ALA A 309 21.36 -0.63 2.82
CA ALA A 309 21.31 0.82 2.64
C ALA A 309 22.26 1.31 1.55
N HIS A 310 23.45 0.70 1.48
CA HIS A 310 24.43 1.05 0.45
C HIS A 310 23.95 0.66 -0.95
N GLN A 311 23.35 -0.54 -1.07
CA GLN A 311 22.81 -1.00 -2.35
C GLN A 311 21.64 -0.14 -2.80
N LEU A 312 20.73 0.23 -1.89
CA LEU A 312 19.60 1.12 -2.21
C LEU A 312 20.09 2.49 -2.69
N ALA A 313 21.04 3.09 -1.98
CA ALA A 313 21.60 4.39 -2.39
C ALA A 313 22.32 4.30 -3.76
N GLU A 314 22.98 3.16 -4.08
CA GLU A 314 23.59 2.93 -5.39
C GLU A 314 22.53 2.74 -6.48
N ASP A 315 21.48 1.93 -6.25
CA ASP A 315 20.41 1.65 -7.19
C ASP A 315 19.65 2.94 -7.58
N LEU A 316 19.48 3.86 -6.62
CA LEU A 316 18.85 5.17 -6.81
C LEU A 316 19.83 6.27 -7.25
N ALA A 317 21.13 5.96 -7.29
CA ALA A 317 22.21 6.90 -7.62
C ALA A 317 22.22 8.17 -6.71
N LEU A 318 21.95 7.99 -5.41
CA LEU A 318 21.94 9.06 -4.40
C LEU A 318 23.34 9.42 -3.93
N ASP A 319 23.56 10.70 -3.56
CA ASP A 319 24.83 11.20 -3.04
C ASP A 319 24.82 11.23 -1.49
N ILE A 320 24.70 10.05 -0.89
CA ILE A 320 24.71 9.86 0.58
C ILE A 320 26.03 9.26 0.99
N ASP A 321 26.69 9.88 1.98
CA ASP A 321 28.00 9.42 2.48
C ASP A 321 27.88 8.02 3.13
N ASP A 322 28.85 7.13 2.85
CA ASP A 322 28.91 5.76 3.43
C ASP A 322 28.79 5.77 4.96
N GLU A 323 29.35 6.80 5.65
CA GLU A 323 29.30 6.93 7.12
C GLU A 323 27.87 7.12 7.64
N VAL A 324 26.99 7.74 6.84
CA VAL A 324 25.56 7.93 7.17
C VAL A 324 24.81 6.62 6.99
N LEU A 325 25.07 5.92 5.87
CA LEU A 325 24.44 4.62 5.57
C LEU A 325 24.86 3.55 6.60
N ASP A 326 26.16 3.48 6.94
CA ASP A 326 26.67 2.61 8.02
C ASP A 326 25.95 2.91 9.36
N ALA A 327 25.78 4.21 9.70
CA ALA A 327 25.12 4.59 10.94
C ALA A 327 23.62 4.26 10.91
N TYR A 328 22.96 4.40 9.75
CA TYR A 328 21.55 4.01 9.59
C TYR A 328 21.34 2.52 9.84
N GLU A 329 22.26 1.66 9.37
CA GLU A 329 22.18 0.22 9.57
C GLU A 329 22.55 -0.24 10.98
N GLU A 330 23.55 0.42 11.62
CA GLU A 330 24.13 -0.04 12.87
C GLU A 330 23.47 0.60 14.12
N ASP A 331 22.84 1.78 14.01
CA ASP A 331 22.33 2.55 15.15
C ASP A 331 20.79 2.50 15.22
N ASP A 332 20.26 1.79 16.22
CA ASP A 332 18.82 1.72 16.48
C ASP A 332 18.18 3.08 16.83
N ASP A 333 18.99 4.05 17.26
CA ASP A 333 18.56 5.40 17.62
C ASP A 333 18.96 6.43 16.54
N PHE A 334 19.23 5.99 15.29
CA PHE A 334 19.64 6.86 14.18
C PHE A 334 18.64 8.01 13.98
N ASP A 335 19.18 9.24 13.91
CA ASP A 335 18.43 10.46 13.58
C ASP A 335 19.17 11.23 12.47
N ILE A 336 18.55 11.30 11.29
CA ILE A 336 19.14 12.01 10.13
C ILE A 336 19.42 13.48 10.43
N GLY A 337 18.71 14.09 11.38
CA GLY A 337 18.93 15.47 11.79
C GLY A 337 20.31 15.75 12.40
N ASP A 338 21.06 14.70 12.77
CA ASP A 338 22.43 14.81 13.28
C ASP A 338 23.49 14.78 12.16
N TRP A 339 23.07 14.55 10.89
CA TRP A 339 23.92 14.35 9.74
C TRP A 339 23.76 15.47 8.70
N ASP A 340 24.83 15.74 7.92
CA ASP A 340 24.84 16.71 6.81
C ASP A 340 24.60 15.96 5.48
N VAL A 341 23.33 15.65 5.19
CA VAL A 341 22.86 14.96 4.00
C VAL A 341 21.92 15.89 3.23
N ASP A 342 21.92 15.79 1.91
CA ASP A 342 20.91 16.48 1.10
C ASP A 342 19.51 15.98 1.46
N GLU A 343 18.59 16.91 1.71
CA GLU A 343 17.24 16.56 2.18
C GLU A 343 16.44 15.83 1.09
N ASP A 344 16.67 16.18 -0.18
CA ASP A 344 15.98 15.54 -1.31
C ASP A 344 16.52 14.11 -1.53
N ASP A 345 17.85 13.88 -1.43
CA ASP A 345 18.45 12.54 -1.55
C ASP A 345 18.01 11.62 -0.41
N TRP A 346 17.96 12.17 0.82
CA TRP A 346 17.49 11.38 1.96
C TRP A 346 16.00 11.04 1.87
N GLN A 347 15.20 11.98 1.41
CA GLN A 347 13.76 11.73 1.21
C GLN A 347 13.54 10.63 0.16
N GLU A 348 14.25 10.68 -0.96
CA GLU A 348 14.18 9.66 -2.00
C GLU A 348 14.62 8.29 -1.49
N PHE A 349 15.68 8.24 -0.65
CA PHE A 349 16.11 7.00 0.01
C PHE A 349 15.01 6.44 0.93
N ASP A 350 14.44 7.27 1.81
CA ASP A 350 13.42 6.84 2.79
C ASP A 350 12.12 6.39 2.11
N ASP A 351 11.71 7.06 1.04
CA ASP A 351 10.52 6.74 0.26
C ASP A 351 10.62 5.38 -0.46
N HIS A 352 11.83 4.97 -0.86
CA HIS A 352 12.05 3.68 -1.53
C HIS A 352 12.28 2.50 -0.58
N LEU A 353 12.31 2.71 0.73
CA LEU A 353 12.32 1.60 1.68
C LEU A 353 11.04 0.77 1.55
N LEU A 354 11.16 -0.55 1.66
CA LEU A 354 9.99 -1.43 1.65
C LEU A 354 9.06 -1.07 2.83
N TRP A 355 7.83 -0.74 2.53
CA TRP A 355 6.88 -0.13 3.44
C TRP A 355 6.19 -1.11 4.40
N PHE A 356 6.44 -2.41 4.28
CA PHE A 356 6.01 -3.41 5.25
C PHE A 356 7.22 -4.16 5.82
N THR A 357 7.10 -4.62 7.07
CA THR A 357 8.18 -5.17 7.88
C THR A 357 7.99 -6.65 8.22
N GLY A 358 6.93 -7.25 7.69
CA GLY A 358 6.59 -8.65 7.90
C GLY A 358 5.36 -9.05 7.14
N ILE A 359 5.09 -10.35 7.13
CA ILE A 359 3.90 -10.94 6.52
C ILE A 359 3.30 -11.90 7.55
N GLU A 360 2.03 -11.71 7.90
CA GLU A 360 1.30 -12.57 8.83
C GLU A 360 0.51 -13.64 8.08
N GLU A 361 0.41 -14.85 8.67
CA GLU A 361 -0.42 -15.92 8.13
C GLU A 361 -1.88 -15.47 8.05
N ALA A 362 -2.45 -15.51 6.86
CA ALA A 362 -3.84 -15.14 6.60
C ALA A 362 -4.42 -15.99 5.49
N ASP A 363 -5.74 -16.08 5.48
CA ASP A 363 -6.52 -16.67 4.39
C ASP A 363 -7.62 -15.68 3.93
N SER A 364 -8.40 -16.05 2.93
CA SER A 364 -9.45 -15.19 2.37
C SER A 364 -10.47 -14.72 3.41
N SER A 365 -10.70 -15.47 4.50
CA SER A 365 -11.65 -15.06 5.55
C SER A 365 -11.19 -13.85 6.35
N ALA A 366 -9.90 -13.51 6.30
CA ALA A 366 -9.39 -12.27 6.90
C ALA A 366 -10.01 -11.01 6.27
N TYR A 367 -10.54 -11.12 5.05
CA TYR A 367 -11.14 -10.03 4.28
C TYR A 367 -12.67 -9.96 4.36
N ASP A 368 -13.33 -10.90 5.10
CA ASP A 368 -14.78 -10.92 5.34
C ASP A 368 -15.33 -9.53 5.82
N PRO A 369 -14.66 -8.77 6.71
CA PRO A 369 -15.16 -7.47 7.13
C PRO A 369 -15.35 -6.47 5.98
N ILE A 370 -14.49 -6.54 4.96
CA ILE A 370 -14.59 -5.68 3.77
C ILE A 370 -15.78 -6.13 2.90
N ALA A 371 -15.96 -7.45 2.76
CA ALA A 371 -17.13 -8.00 2.06
C ALA A 371 -18.45 -7.58 2.74
N ASP A 372 -18.47 -7.54 4.07
CA ASP A 372 -19.64 -7.07 4.82
C ASP A 372 -19.95 -5.60 4.52
N PHE A 373 -18.94 -4.71 4.50
CA PHE A 373 -19.15 -3.29 4.14
C PHE A 373 -19.69 -3.12 2.73
N ALA A 374 -19.11 -3.83 1.76
CA ALA A 374 -19.57 -3.79 0.38
C ALA A 374 -21.01 -4.29 0.24
N SER A 375 -21.35 -5.39 0.93
CA SER A 375 -22.70 -5.92 0.96
C SER A 375 -23.71 -4.94 1.56
N ASP A 376 -23.34 -4.25 2.65
CA ASP A 376 -24.19 -3.25 3.29
C ASP A 376 -24.38 -2.02 2.38
N LEU A 377 -23.39 -1.67 1.59
CA LEU A 377 -23.45 -0.61 0.58
C LEU A 377 -24.17 -1.03 -0.71
N GLY A 378 -24.44 -2.33 -0.89
CA GLY A 378 -25.03 -2.88 -2.11
C GLY A 378 -24.03 -2.95 -3.28
N ILE A 379 -22.72 -2.92 -2.98
CA ILE A 379 -21.66 -3.11 -3.98
C ILE A 379 -21.61 -4.60 -4.32
N ASP A 380 -21.62 -4.90 -5.62
CA ASP A 380 -21.31 -6.22 -6.16
C ASP A 380 -19.91 -6.15 -6.78
N TYR A 381 -18.98 -6.92 -6.25
CA TYR A 381 -17.60 -6.92 -6.74
C TYR A 381 -17.48 -7.41 -8.19
N ASP A 382 -18.44 -8.20 -8.68
CA ASP A 382 -18.51 -8.62 -10.08
C ASP A 382 -18.80 -7.44 -11.04
N ASP A 383 -19.21 -6.28 -10.50
CA ASP A 383 -19.57 -5.06 -11.25
C ASP A 383 -18.50 -3.95 -11.16
N LEU A 384 -17.42 -4.13 -10.35
CA LEU A 384 -16.30 -3.20 -10.20
C LEU A 384 -15.19 -3.49 -11.22
#